data_84f001f68bd3770193db64cab9c54f6d
#
_entry.id   84f001f68bd3770193db64cab9c54f6d
#
_cell.length_a   1.000
_cell.length_b   1.000
_cell.length_c   1.000
_cell.angle_alpha   90.00
_cell.angle_beta   90.00
_cell.angle_gamma   90.00
#
_symmetry.space_group_name_H-M   'P 1'
#
loop_
_entity.id
_entity.type
_entity.pdbx_description
1 polymer ?
#
loop_
_entity_poly.entity_id
_entity_poly.type
_entity_poly.pdbx_seq_one_letter_code
_entity_poly.pdbx_strand_id
1 'polypeptide(L)'
;MHLSDEKVQKLLFILILILGIGARLWMFGDVPGGINQDEAFAAREAWSLLHYGKDSFGYSYPMYLTAWGSGMNALNTYLMMPFIALFGMHTWVFRLPQMLIGILSLFAIEEIVSKVSDWKCSLLAMFLLAVGPWHIMLSRWALECNLVVGFLLFGLLFFIYGMEKQPFFILSAVFYGLSLYCYAAVWPIVPIIILLQGLYLLYVHKTKITKYIIIAILTFIVFTIPVILFYLVNMDILPEIVTPWFSVPRLIYFRSSDVSALDIPEKFTALLQLLLTEKDDCYWNSTAEFGLYYKYGLVFTVTGLAVCVKQIWKSLKDRTYHGYTFFMIQFLLAVVLGMLIHVNVNRINCIHTWVLIFMAIGIDQYIRLFKKLFPHVDVVITALYLVAFISFEHFYFTTYADNISQYFKKGIEPAVLYAESQRDAGQSIHVGDSFNYSQILVFSTITPDEYKASVEYTNYPAAFLDISQCQNYIFHSYPTGENGIYLLYGLSEEDKANYEQQGYQITIFDTVSVLEKQKENLQEISLYQIFH
;
A
#
# COMPACT_ATOMS: atom_id res chain seq x y z
N MET A 1 15.82 23.28 35.91
CA MET A 1 15.93 24.08 34.67
C MET A 1 14.62 23.92 33.92
N HIS A 2 13.65 24.86 34.02
CA HIS A 2 12.39 24.78 33.29
C HIS A 2 12.67 25.14 31.84
N LEU A 3 12.51 24.17 30.95
CA LEU A 3 12.52 24.41 29.51
C LEU A 3 11.29 25.24 29.14
N SER A 4 11.43 26.18 28.19
CA SER A 4 10.27 26.90 27.65
C SER A 4 9.37 25.93 26.87
N ASP A 5 8.05 26.19 26.81
CA ASP A 5 7.08 25.35 26.09
C ASP A 5 7.52 25.08 24.64
N GLU A 6 8.11 26.04 23.97
CA GLU A 6 8.64 25.89 22.60
C GLU A 6 9.79 24.86 22.52
N LYS A 7 10.69 24.84 23.50
CA LYS A 7 11.79 23.85 23.55
C LYS A 7 11.27 22.44 23.83
N VAL A 8 10.26 22.35 24.70
CA VAL A 8 9.59 21.07 25.00
C VAL A 8 8.89 20.54 23.74
N GLN A 9 8.14 21.38 23.04
CA GLN A 9 7.48 21.01 21.78
C GLN A 9 8.48 20.49 20.74
N LYS A 10 9.57 21.23 20.50
CA LYS A 10 10.62 20.82 19.54
C LYS A 10 11.27 19.50 19.94
N LEU A 11 11.57 19.31 21.22
CA LEU A 11 12.15 18.07 21.72
C LEU A 11 11.21 16.87 21.51
N LEU A 12 9.94 17.00 21.90
CA LEU A 12 8.96 15.94 21.73
C LEU A 12 8.71 15.62 20.25
N PHE A 13 8.63 16.66 19.39
CA PHE A 13 8.52 16.45 17.95
C PHE A 13 9.68 15.61 17.41
N ILE A 14 10.92 15.95 17.76
CA ILE A 14 12.12 15.21 17.32
C ILE A 14 12.10 13.76 17.84
N LEU A 15 11.74 13.56 19.11
CA LEU A 15 11.67 12.21 19.70
C LEU A 15 10.61 11.35 19.03
N ILE A 16 9.42 11.88 18.77
CA ILE A 16 8.35 11.18 18.07
C ILE A 16 8.77 10.88 16.62
N LEU A 17 9.43 11.82 15.95
CA LEU A 17 9.92 11.63 14.59
C LEU A 17 10.98 10.52 14.53
N ILE A 18 11.96 10.53 15.44
CA ILE A 18 12.99 9.46 15.50
C ILE A 18 12.33 8.10 15.77
N LEU A 19 11.37 8.04 16.69
CA LEU A 19 10.63 6.81 16.99
C LEU A 19 9.88 6.31 15.75
N GLY A 20 9.13 7.21 15.08
CA GLY A 20 8.35 6.85 13.89
C GLY A 20 9.21 6.46 12.68
N ILE A 21 10.34 7.13 12.47
CA ILE A 21 11.32 6.74 11.43
C ILE A 21 11.95 5.40 11.80
N GLY A 22 12.36 5.21 13.05
CA GLY A 22 12.97 3.97 13.54
C GLY A 22 12.06 2.76 13.29
N ALA A 23 10.78 2.85 13.66
CA ALA A 23 9.80 1.78 13.44
C ALA A 23 9.61 1.41 11.95
N ARG A 24 9.87 2.34 11.03
CA ARG A 24 9.74 2.11 9.58
C ARG A 24 11.03 1.63 8.91
N LEU A 25 12.18 1.99 9.47
CA LEU A 25 13.49 1.63 8.91
C LEU A 25 14.08 0.35 9.51
N TRP A 26 13.73 0.00 10.75
CA TRP A 26 14.26 -1.21 11.39
C TRP A 26 13.89 -2.46 10.57
N MET A 27 14.87 -3.27 10.18
CA MET A 27 14.69 -4.45 9.32
C MET A 27 13.83 -4.14 8.05
N PHE A 28 14.03 -2.96 7.46
CA PHE A 28 13.32 -2.56 6.25
C PHE A 28 13.77 -3.43 5.06
N GLY A 29 12.78 -4.01 4.36
CA GLY A 29 13.04 -5.00 3.30
C GLY A 29 12.99 -6.45 3.82
N ASP A 30 13.37 -6.70 5.07
CA ASP A 30 13.37 -8.05 5.64
C ASP A 30 12.02 -8.43 6.26
N VAL A 31 11.28 -7.45 6.79
CA VAL A 31 9.94 -7.67 7.35
C VAL A 31 8.94 -6.68 6.73
N PRO A 32 7.91 -7.20 6.03
CA PRO A 32 7.60 -8.61 5.73
C PRO A 32 8.65 -9.24 4.80
N GLY A 33 9.05 -10.49 5.10
CA GLY A 33 10.02 -11.24 4.31
C GLY A 33 9.40 -11.77 3.01
N GLY A 34 10.13 -11.65 1.87
CA GLY A 34 9.63 -12.01 0.55
C GLY A 34 8.84 -10.87 -0.11
N ILE A 35 8.01 -11.19 -1.10
CA ILE A 35 7.26 -10.22 -1.89
C ILE A 35 5.80 -10.65 -2.10
N ASN A 36 4.87 -9.70 -1.93
CA ASN A 36 3.47 -9.92 -2.29
C ASN A 36 3.31 -9.89 -3.81
N GLN A 37 2.30 -10.61 -4.32
CA GLN A 37 2.01 -10.67 -5.76
C GLN A 37 1.73 -9.30 -6.39
N ASP A 38 1.05 -8.40 -5.68
CA ASP A 38 0.73 -7.05 -6.18
C ASP A 38 1.97 -6.15 -6.19
N GLU A 39 2.85 -6.25 -5.17
CA GLU A 39 4.16 -5.59 -5.17
C GLU A 39 5.00 -6.05 -6.36
N ALA A 40 5.06 -7.37 -6.56
CA ALA A 40 5.84 -8.00 -7.63
C ALA A 40 5.36 -7.54 -9.00
N PHE A 41 4.04 -7.52 -9.21
CA PHE A 41 3.46 -7.05 -10.46
C PHE A 41 3.81 -5.59 -10.72
N ALA A 42 3.55 -4.70 -9.74
CA ALA A 42 3.85 -3.27 -9.88
C ALA A 42 5.33 -3.01 -10.17
N ALA A 43 6.24 -3.74 -9.51
CA ALA A 43 7.69 -3.60 -9.70
C ALA A 43 8.14 -4.10 -11.07
N ARG A 44 7.58 -5.22 -11.56
CA ARG A 44 7.85 -5.72 -12.91
C ARG A 44 7.42 -4.70 -13.97
N GLU A 45 6.23 -4.13 -13.84
CA GLU A 45 5.75 -3.11 -14.76
C GLU A 45 6.59 -1.82 -14.67
N ALA A 46 7.08 -1.44 -13.48
CA ALA A 46 8.00 -0.33 -13.32
C ALA A 46 9.32 -0.55 -14.08
N TRP A 47 9.87 -1.75 -14.00
CA TRP A 47 11.06 -2.12 -14.77
C TRP A 47 10.81 -2.10 -16.28
N SER A 48 9.67 -2.65 -16.70
CA SER A 48 9.24 -2.69 -18.10
C SER A 48 9.09 -1.29 -18.69
N LEU A 49 8.36 -0.41 -17.99
CA LEU A 49 8.15 0.99 -18.39
C LEU A 49 9.47 1.79 -18.40
N LEU A 50 10.36 1.53 -17.45
CA LEU A 50 11.66 2.19 -17.36
C LEU A 50 12.56 1.88 -18.56
N HIS A 51 12.61 0.61 -18.99
CA HIS A 51 13.55 0.16 -20.01
C HIS A 51 12.96 0.18 -21.43
N TYR A 52 11.65 -0.04 -21.57
CA TYR A 52 10.98 -0.20 -22.86
C TYR A 52 9.87 0.81 -23.13
N GLY A 53 9.47 1.61 -22.12
CA GLY A 53 8.34 2.56 -22.24
C GLY A 53 6.99 1.89 -22.42
N LYS A 54 6.91 0.58 -22.21
CA LYS A 54 5.69 -0.24 -22.33
C LYS A 54 5.53 -1.15 -21.14
N ASP A 55 4.27 -1.41 -20.76
CA ASP A 55 3.94 -2.46 -19.80
C ASP A 55 4.00 -3.86 -20.45
N SER A 56 3.83 -4.91 -19.65
CA SER A 56 3.85 -6.30 -20.13
C SER A 56 2.75 -6.62 -21.15
N PHE A 57 1.69 -5.83 -21.22
CA PHE A 57 0.60 -5.96 -22.18
C PHE A 57 0.84 -5.15 -23.48
N GLY A 58 1.92 -4.35 -23.52
CA GLY A 58 2.34 -3.55 -24.68
C GLY A 58 1.77 -2.13 -24.72
N TYR A 59 1.12 -1.64 -23.66
CA TYR A 59 0.65 -0.27 -23.56
C TYR A 59 1.78 0.70 -23.18
N SER A 60 1.95 1.75 -23.96
CA SER A 60 2.94 2.79 -23.68
C SER A 60 2.44 3.71 -22.57
N TYR A 61 3.19 3.83 -21.48
CA TYR A 61 2.90 4.72 -20.35
C TYR A 61 1.41 4.76 -19.95
N PRO A 62 0.81 3.61 -19.57
CA PRO A 62 -0.62 3.52 -19.31
C PRO A 62 -1.01 4.29 -18.05
N MET A 63 -2.18 4.94 -18.09
CA MET A 63 -2.75 5.62 -16.91
C MET A 63 -3.25 4.64 -15.84
N TYR A 64 -3.48 3.39 -16.23
CA TYR A 64 -3.96 2.28 -15.42
C TYR A 64 -3.37 0.99 -15.99
N LEU A 65 -2.78 0.13 -15.16
CA LEU A 65 -2.16 -1.11 -15.61
C LEU A 65 -3.22 -2.18 -15.84
N THR A 66 -3.03 -3.02 -16.84
CA THR A 66 -3.96 -4.13 -17.12
C THR A 66 -3.93 -5.22 -16.06
N ALA A 67 -2.87 -5.35 -15.30
CA ALA A 67 -2.58 -6.30 -14.23
C ALA A 67 -3.68 -7.34 -13.99
N TRP A 68 -3.34 -8.57 -13.82
CA TRP A 68 -4.28 -9.69 -13.55
C TRP A 68 -5.47 -9.82 -14.55
N GLY A 69 -5.66 -8.87 -15.48
CA GLY A 69 -6.84 -8.74 -16.31
C GLY A 69 -7.89 -7.76 -15.77
N SER A 70 -7.94 -7.55 -14.44
CA SER A 70 -8.91 -6.64 -13.79
C SER A 70 -8.32 -5.27 -13.43
N GLY A 71 -7.04 -5.08 -13.62
CA GLY A 71 -6.35 -3.81 -13.52
C GLY A 71 -5.78 -3.44 -12.15
N MET A 72 -4.81 -2.51 -12.19
CA MET A 72 -4.12 -1.94 -11.02
C MET A 72 -3.83 -0.46 -11.28
N ASN A 73 -3.90 0.38 -10.24
CA ASN A 73 -3.58 1.80 -10.38
C ASN A 73 -2.07 2.01 -10.59
N ALA A 74 -1.73 2.94 -11.48
CA ALA A 74 -0.36 3.04 -12.01
C ALA A 74 0.61 3.87 -11.16
N LEU A 75 0.15 4.73 -10.22
CA LEU A 75 1.03 5.68 -9.55
C LEU A 75 2.15 5.01 -8.76
N ASN A 76 1.85 3.90 -8.06
CA ASN A 76 2.85 3.15 -7.30
C ASN A 76 3.99 2.67 -8.21
N THR A 77 3.65 2.11 -9.36
CA THR A 77 4.59 1.67 -10.40
C THR A 77 5.48 2.81 -10.89
N TYR A 78 4.90 3.97 -11.21
CA TYR A 78 5.68 5.14 -11.64
C TYR A 78 6.61 5.68 -10.55
N LEU A 79 6.17 5.65 -9.28
CA LEU A 79 7.02 6.07 -8.16
C LEU A 79 8.16 5.09 -7.86
N MET A 80 8.06 3.81 -8.23
CA MET A 80 9.13 2.83 -8.12
C MET A 80 10.24 3.04 -9.16
N MET A 81 9.91 3.54 -10.37
CA MET A 81 10.86 3.65 -11.49
C MET A 81 12.19 4.34 -11.12
N PRO A 82 12.21 5.55 -10.50
CA PRO A 82 13.47 6.21 -10.17
C PRO A 82 14.32 5.42 -9.16
N PHE A 83 13.70 4.69 -8.24
CA PHE A 83 14.42 3.86 -7.27
C PHE A 83 14.97 2.60 -7.92
N ILE A 84 14.22 1.96 -8.80
CA ILE A 84 14.68 0.81 -9.60
C ILE A 84 15.84 1.22 -10.51
N ALA A 85 15.78 2.40 -11.12
CA ALA A 85 16.86 2.93 -11.94
C ALA A 85 18.17 3.15 -11.16
N LEU A 86 18.07 3.50 -9.86
CA LEU A 86 19.22 3.80 -9.00
C LEU A 86 19.78 2.55 -8.29
N PHE A 87 18.91 1.66 -7.85
CA PHE A 87 19.27 0.58 -6.93
C PHE A 87 19.00 -0.82 -7.47
N GLY A 88 18.37 -0.95 -8.67
CA GLY A 88 18.06 -2.24 -9.29
C GLY A 88 16.77 -2.90 -8.77
N MET A 89 16.56 -4.15 -9.20
CA MET A 89 15.37 -4.94 -8.93
C MET A 89 15.53 -5.73 -7.62
N HIS A 90 15.25 -5.08 -6.50
CA HIS A 90 15.29 -5.68 -5.17
C HIS A 90 14.01 -5.38 -4.40
N THR A 91 13.52 -6.33 -3.62
CA THR A 91 12.27 -6.21 -2.86
C THR A 91 12.23 -4.96 -1.97
N TRP A 92 13.33 -4.61 -1.30
CA TRP A 92 13.40 -3.39 -0.48
C TRP A 92 13.30 -2.11 -1.32
N VAL A 93 13.79 -2.11 -2.55
CA VAL A 93 13.72 -0.95 -3.47
C VAL A 93 12.27 -0.64 -3.84
N PHE A 94 11.48 -1.66 -4.11
CA PHE A 94 10.07 -1.52 -4.48
C PHE A 94 9.24 -0.86 -3.37
N ARG A 95 9.66 -1.01 -2.11
CA ARG A 95 8.99 -0.49 -0.90
C ARG A 95 9.39 0.93 -0.53
N LEU A 96 10.43 1.50 -1.15
CA LEU A 96 10.91 2.85 -0.84
C LEU A 96 9.85 3.94 -0.99
N PRO A 97 9.02 3.99 -2.05
CA PRO A 97 7.97 4.99 -2.18
C PRO A 97 7.00 4.99 -0.98
N GLN A 98 6.54 3.81 -0.55
CA GLN A 98 5.62 3.65 0.57
C GLN A 98 6.24 4.11 1.89
N MET A 99 7.46 3.69 2.15
CA MET A 99 8.20 4.06 3.36
C MET A 99 8.41 5.57 3.45
N LEU A 100 8.82 6.21 2.35
CA LEU A 100 9.04 7.66 2.30
C LEU A 100 7.74 8.43 2.50
N ILE A 101 6.66 8.06 1.81
CA ILE A 101 5.33 8.65 1.99
C ILE A 101 4.83 8.44 3.42
N GLY A 102 5.07 7.26 4.00
CA GLY A 102 4.73 6.96 5.39
C GLY A 102 5.47 7.86 6.39
N ILE A 103 6.75 8.12 6.19
CA ILE A 103 7.53 9.05 7.02
C ILE A 103 7.02 10.50 6.83
N LEU A 104 6.81 10.92 5.58
CA LEU A 104 6.31 12.27 5.29
C LEU A 104 4.90 12.50 5.84
N SER A 105 4.10 11.46 5.99
CA SER A 105 2.77 11.53 6.61
C SER A 105 2.82 11.91 8.10
N LEU A 106 3.93 11.62 8.81
CA LEU A 106 4.13 12.05 10.20
C LEU A 106 4.22 13.58 10.30
N PHE A 107 4.93 14.21 9.36
CA PHE A 107 5.00 15.68 9.28
C PHE A 107 3.65 16.27 8.87
N ALA A 108 2.99 15.67 7.88
CA ALA A 108 1.74 16.17 7.36
C ALA A 108 0.63 16.17 8.42
N ILE A 109 0.48 15.08 9.19
CA ILE A 109 -0.55 14.99 10.24
C ILE A 109 -0.29 15.99 11.38
N GLU A 110 0.97 16.15 11.79
CA GLU A 110 1.35 17.12 12.82
C GLU A 110 0.99 18.52 12.37
N GLU A 111 1.42 18.92 11.19
CA GLU A 111 1.18 20.26 10.65
C GLU A 111 -0.31 20.54 10.40
N ILE A 112 -1.07 19.57 9.89
CA ILE A 112 -2.52 19.69 9.72
C ILE A 112 -3.21 19.93 11.05
N VAL A 113 -2.89 19.12 12.07
CA VAL A 113 -3.56 19.21 13.36
C VAL A 113 -3.12 20.47 14.13
N SER A 114 -1.86 20.91 13.99
CA SER A 114 -1.36 22.15 14.61
C SER A 114 -2.06 23.40 14.08
N LYS A 115 -2.44 23.40 12.78
CA LYS A 115 -3.21 24.50 12.16
C LYS A 115 -4.69 24.54 12.58
N VAL A 116 -5.20 23.47 13.14
CA VAL A 116 -6.63 23.28 13.45
C VAL A 116 -6.89 23.23 14.96
N SER A 117 -5.90 22.78 15.73
CA SER A 117 -5.94 22.62 17.18
C SER A 117 -4.70 23.24 17.82
N ASP A 118 -4.27 22.74 18.96
CA ASP A 118 -3.04 23.17 19.62
C ASP A 118 -1.89 22.17 19.41
N TRP A 119 -0.67 22.60 19.76
CA TRP A 119 0.56 21.83 19.56
C TRP A 119 0.58 20.49 20.34
N LYS A 120 -0.15 20.35 21.46
CA LYS A 120 -0.23 19.12 22.24
C LYS A 120 -1.06 18.07 21.50
N CYS A 121 -2.20 18.51 20.98
CA CYS A 121 -3.05 17.66 20.15
C CYS A 121 -2.35 17.25 18.86
N SER A 122 -1.57 18.14 18.21
CA SER A 122 -0.83 17.80 16.99
C SER A 122 0.27 16.76 17.26
N LEU A 123 1.03 16.92 18.33
CA LEU A 123 2.03 15.93 18.73
C LEU A 123 1.40 14.59 19.15
N LEU A 124 0.21 14.58 19.77
CA LEU A 124 -0.53 13.35 20.04
C LEU A 124 -0.95 12.65 18.73
N ALA A 125 -1.45 13.39 17.75
CA ALA A 125 -1.81 12.81 16.45
C ALA A 125 -0.58 12.22 15.73
N MET A 126 0.53 12.96 15.72
CA MET A 126 1.81 12.48 15.18
C MET A 126 2.32 11.24 15.93
N PHE A 127 2.24 11.23 17.26
CA PHE A 127 2.65 10.11 18.09
C PHE A 127 1.82 8.85 17.80
N LEU A 128 0.49 8.96 17.77
CA LEU A 128 -0.39 7.85 17.45
C LEU A 128 -0.12 7.28 16.06
N LEU A 129 0.15 8.14 15.07
CA LEU A 129 0.52 7.70 13.72
C LEU A 129 1.91 7.05 13.71
N ALA A 130 2.86 7.55 14.52
CA ALA A 130 4.22 7.03 14.61
C ALA A 130 4.26 5.62 15.18
N VAL A 131 3.46 5.35 16.24
CA VAL A 131 3.46 4.07 16.98
C VAL A 131 2.30 3.14 16.59
N GLY A 132 1.36 3.59 15.77
CA GLY A 132 0.16 2.81 15.39
C GLY A 132 0.49 1.64 14.46
N PRO A 133 0.08 0.39 14.81
CA PRO A 133 0.35 -0.80 14.01
C PRO A 133 -0.04 -0.65 12.55
N TRP A 134 -1.26 -0.19 12.27
CA TRP A 134 -1.77 0.01 10.91
C TRP A 134 -0.80 0.80 10.03
N HIS A 135 -0.35 1.98 10.49
CA HIS A 135 0.45 2.85 9.66
C HIS A 135 1.92 2.41 9.54
N ILE A 136 2.44 1.68 10.55
CA ILE A 136 3.76 1.04 10.47
C ILE A 136 3.70 -0.05 9.39
N MET A 137 2.75 -0.97 9.47
CA MET A 137 2.58 -2.07 8.51
C MET A 137 2.39 -1.54 7.09
N LEU A 138 1.45 -0.59 6.88
CA LEU A 138 1.16 0.06 5.61
C LEU A 138 2.41 0.69 4.97
N SER A 139 3.33 1.23 5.76
CA SER A 139 4.54 1.91 5.27
C SER A 139 5.65 0.94 4.82
N ARG A 140 5.50 -0.36 5.05
CA ARG A 140 6.60 -1.33 4.92
C ARG A 140 6.45 -2.30 3.74
N TRP A 141 5.35 -2.23 2.99
CA TRP A 141 5.15 -3.02 1.77
C TRP A 141 4.38 -2.20 0.71
N ALA A 142 4.60 -2.53 -0.56
CA ALA A 142 4.29 -1.63 -1.67
C ALA A 142 2.95 -1.94 -2.34
N LEU A 143 1.84 -1.86 -1.61
CA LEU A 143 0.51 -1.94 -2.18
C LEU A 143 0.04 -0.56 -2.66
N GLU A 144 -0.54 -0.47 -3.84
CA GLU A 144 -0.97 0.78 -4.48
C GLU A 144 -1.91 1.62 -3.58
N CYS A 145 -2.88 0.99 -2.92
CA CYS A 145 -3.86 1.68 -2.07
C CYS A 145 -3.24 2.27 -0.79
N ASN A 146 -2.05 1.85 -0.39
CA ASN A 146 -1.35 2.39 0.78
C ASN A 146 -0.92 3.85 0.56
N LEU A 147 -0.67 4.25 -0.68
CA LEU A 147 -0.33 5.63 -1.03
C LEU A 147 -1.47 6.62 -0.79
N VAL A 148 -2.73 6.17 -0.86
CA VAL A 148 -3.92 7.03 -0.70
C VAL A 148 -3.85 7.86 0.57
N VAL A 149 -3.38 7.27 1.67
CA VAL A 149 -3.27 7.91 2.99
C VAL A 149 -2.41 9.16 2.93
N GLY A 150 -1.19 9.05 2.40
CA GLY A 150 -0.28 10.18 2.28
C GLY A 150 -0.78 11.24 1.30
N PHE A 151 -1.28 10.83 0.13
CA PHE A 151 -1.74 11.79 -0.87
C PHE A 151 -2.99 12.56 -0.44
N LEU A 152 -3.92 11.95 0.30
CA LEU A 152 -5.05 12.67 0.90
C LEU A 152 -4.60 13.62 2.02
N LEU A 153 -3.63 13.21 2.86
CA LEU A 153 -3.04 14.09 3.87
C LEU A 153 -2.36 15.31 3.23
N PHE A 154 -1.53 15.13 2.21
CA PHE A 154 -0.90 16.25 1.51
C PHE A 154 -1.93 17.11 0.79
N GLY A 155 -2.97 16.52 0.20
CA GLY A 155 -4.07 17.26 -0.39
C GLY A 155 -4.73 18.19 0.62
N LEU A 156 -5.04 17.70 1.83
CA LEU A 156 -5.60 18.51 2.91
C LEU A 156 -4.61 19.53 3.47
N LEU A 157 -3.35 19.15 3.67
CA LEU A 157 -2.31 20.04 4.16
C LEU A 157 -2.19 21.29 3.27
N PHE A 158 -2.05 21.08 1.96
CA PHE A 158 -1.93 22.19 1.02
C PHE A 158 -3.26 22.94 0.82
N PHE A 159 -4.40 22.29 1.06
CA PHE A 159 -5.69 22.97 1.12
C PHE A 159 -5.75 23.96 2.30
N ILE A 160 -5.29 23.55 3.47
CA ILE A 160 -5.21 24.40 4.67
C ILE A 160 -4.21 25.55 4.43
N TYR A 161 -3.04 25.28 3.88
CA TYR A 161 -2.09 26.33 3.51
C TYR A 161 -2.65 27.31 2.46
N GLY A 162 -3.50 26.82 1.56
CA GLY A 162 -4.20 27.64 0.57
C GLY A 162 -5.09 28.72 1.19
N MET A 163 -5.60 28.51 2.40
CA MET A 163 -6.35 29.53 3.14
C MET A 163 -5.46 30.70 3.62
N GLU A 164 -4.18 30.45 3.85
CA GLU A 164 -3.20 31.47 4.23
C GLU A 164 -2.53 32.08 2.99
N LYS A 165 -2.11 31.24 2.06
CA LYS A 165 -1.43 31.61 0.81
C LYS A 165 -2.07 30.86 -0.35
N GLN A 166 -2.93 31.51 -1.09
CA GLN A 166 -3.80 30.93 -2.12
C GLN A 166 -3.11 30.08 -3.21
N PRO A 167 -1.85 30.32 -3.65
CA PRO A 167 -1.18 29.42 -4.60
C PRO A 167 -1.12 27.95 -4.13
N PHE A 168 -1.13 27.69 -2.82
CA PHE A 168 -1.13 26.31 -2.30
C PHE A 168 -2.41 25.53 -2.63
N PHE A 169 -3.51 26.18 -2.98
CA PHE A 169 -4.68 25.46 -3.51
C PHE A 169 -4.37 24.69 -4.79
N ILE A 170 -3.44 25.19 -5.64
CA ILE A 170 -3.00 24.47 -6.84
C ILE A 170 -2.27 23.20 -6.45
N LEU A 171 -1.38 23.27 -5.47
CA LEU A 171 -0.65 22.10 -4.98
C LEU A 171 -1.58 21.10 -4.29
N SER A 172 -2.59 21.59 -3.55
CA SER A 172 -3.68 20.74 -3.04
C SER A 172 -4.38 19.97 -4.16
N ALA A 173 -4.73 20.65 -5.25
CA ALA A 173 -5.38 20.03 -6.42
C ALA A 173 -4.47 18.98 -7.08
N VAL A 174 -3.14 19.19 -7.11
CA VAL A 174 -2.17 18.19 -7.59
C VAL A 174 -2.21 16.93 -6.72
N PHE A 175 -2.12 17.06 -5.38
CA PHE A 175 -2.10 15.89 -4.50
C PHE A 175 -3.44 15.14 -4.47
N TYR A 176 -4.57 15.85 -4.43
CA TYR A 176 -5.89 15.22 -4.59
C TYR A 176 -6.05 14.59 -5.99
N GLY A 177 -5.52 15.22 -7.05
CA GLY A 177 -5.51 14.67 -8.39
C GLY A 177 -4.68 13.38 -8.48
N LEU A 178 -3.48 13.37 -7.90
CA LEU A 178 -2.62 12.18 -7.85
C LEU A 178 -3.24 11.05 -7.01
N SER A 179 -4.03 11.35 -5.98
CA SER A 179 -4.72 10.31 -5.19
C SER A 179 -5.67 9.45 -6.03
N LEU A 180 -6.18 9.97 -7.16
CA LEU A 180 -7.00 9.21 -8.11
C LEU A 180 -6.21 8.09 -8.81
N TYR A 181 -4.89 8.20 -8.86
CA TYR A 181 -3.98 7.21 -9.46
C TYR A 181 -3.35 6.28 -8.40
N CYS A 182 -3.65 6.52 -7.11
CA CYS A 182 -3.27 5.61 -6.03
C CYS A 182 -4.23 4.43 -5.93
N TYR A 183 -5.55 4.67 -5.99
CA TYR A 183 -6.53 3.61 -5.85
C TYR A 183 -7.91 4.01 -6.41
N ALA A 184 -8.49 3.16 -7.24
CA ALA A 184 -9.75 3.44 -7.92
C ALA A 184 -10.94 3.63 -6.97
N ALA A 185 -10.93 3.00 -5.79
CA ALA A 185 -12.02 3.13 -4.83
C ALA A 185 -12.26 4.57 -4.37
N VAL A 186 -11.25 5.47 -4.41
CA VAL A 186 -11.42 6.86 -4.00
C VAL A 186 -11.94 7.78 -5.10
N TRP A 187 -12.09 7.31 -6.34
CA TRP A 187 -12.59 8.12 -7.46
C TRP A 187 -13.91 8.83 -7.17
N PRO A 188 -14.94 8.18 -6.60
CA PRO A 188 -16.21 8.84 -6.31
C PRO A 188 -16.13 9.86 -5.18
N ILE A 189 -15.23 9.68 -4.20
CA ILE A 189 -15.22 10.52 -2.99
C ILE A 189 -14.30 11.74 -3.10
N VAL A 190 -13.16 11.67 -3.79
CA VAL A 190 -12.18 12.78 -3.85
C VAL A 190 -12.77 14.05 -4.48
N PRO A 191 -13.49 14.00 -5.61
CA PRO A 191 -14.15 15.20 -6.14
C PRO A 191 -15.15 15.82 -5.16
N ILE A 192 -15.88 14.98 -4.41
CA ILE A 192 -16.87 15.42 -3.41
C ILE A 192 -16.16 16.03 -2.19
N ILE A 193 -15.01 15.46 -1.75
CA ILE A 193 -14.17 16.04 -0.69
C ILE A 193 -13.80 17.49 -1.04
N ILE A 194 -13.22 17.70 -2.22
CA ILE A 194 -12.79 19.04 -2.68
C ILE A 194 -14.00 20.00 -2.75
N LEU A 195 -15.11 19.54 -3.33
CA LEU A 195 -16.33 20.33 -3.45
C LEU A 195 -16.86 20.75 -2.07
N LEU A 196 -17.03 19.81 -1.15
CA LEU A 196 -17.58 20.10 0.18
C LEU A 196 -16.64 20.98 1.02
N GLN A 197 -15.33 20.79 0.93
CA GLN A 197 -14.33 21.64 1.58
C GLN A 197 -14.40 23.08 1.03
N GLY A 198 -14.49 23.23 -0.30
CA GLY A 198 -14.65 24.54 -0.97
C GLY A 198 -15.94 25.23 -0.59
N LEU A 199 -17.07 24.53 -0.64
CA LEU A 199 -18.39 25.05 -0.27
C LEU A 199 -18.43 25.46 1.20
N TYR A 200 -17.81 24.69 2.10
CA TYR A 200 -17.70 25.08 3.51
C TYR A 200 -16.93 26.38 3.70
N LEU A 201 -15.79 26.57 3.04
CA LEU A 201 -15.02 27.82 3.13
C LEU A 201 -15.81 29.03 2.61
N LEU A 202 -16.60 28.86 1.55
CA LEU A 202 -17.49 29.90 1.03
C LEU A 202 -18.61 30.22 2.01
N TYR A 203 -19.22 29.18 2.62
CA TYR A 203 -20.31 29.31 3.57
C TYR A 203 -19.91 30.08 4.83
N VAL A 204 -18.71 29.83 5.36
CA VAL A 204 -18.19 30.55 6.55
C VAL A 204 -17.42 31.82 6.17
N HIS A 205 -17.48 32.28 4.94
CA HIS A 205 -16.82 33.50 4.43
C HIS A 205 -15.31 33.53 4.67
N LYS A 206 -14.66 32.36 4.77
CA LYS A 206 -13.19 32.24 4.99
C LYS A 206 -12.39 32.49 3.72
N THR A 207 -12.98 32.28 2.56
CA THR A 207 -12.35 32.54 1.25
C THR A 207 -13.32 33.14 0.25
N LYS A 208 -12.78 33.67 -0.84
CA LYS A 208 -13.52 34.14 -2.04
C LYS A 208 -12.94 33.40 -3.24
N ILE A 209 -13.75 33.25 -4.28
CA ILE A 209 -13.28 32.67 -5.54
C ILE A 209 -12.23 33.61 -6.16
N THR A 210 -11.04 33.12 -6.37
CA THR A 210 -9.89 33.83 -6.91
C THR A 210 -9.32 33.09 -8.10
N LYS A 211 -8.40 33.75 -8.83
CA LYS A 211 -7.70 33.12 -9.94
C LYS A 211 -6.98 31.82 -9.53
N TYR A 212 -6.44 31.75 -8.32
CA TYR A 212 -5.73 30.56 -7.84
C TYR A 212 -6.68 29.38 -7.58
N ILE A 213 -7.89 29.64 -7.07
CA ILE A 213 -8.93 28.61 -6.93
C ILE A 213 -9.39 28.12 -8.29
N ILE A 214 -9.57 29.03 -9.27
CA ILE A 214 -9.93 28.63 -10.65
C ILE A 214 -8.82 27.75 -11.26
N ILE A 215 -7.54 28.16 -11.11
CA ILE A 215 -6.41 27.36 -11.60
C ILE A 215 -6.38 25.99 -10.88
N ALA A 216 -6.61 25.94 -9.56
CA ALA A 216 -6.68 24.68 -8.82
C ALA A 216 -7.79 23.75 -9.33
N ILE A 217 -8.98 24.29 -9.60
CA ILE A 217 -10.09 23.52 -10.20
C ILE A 217 -9.68 22.98 -11.58
N LEU A 218 -9.11 23.82 -12.44
CA LEU A 218 -8.63 23.40 -13.76
C LEU A 218 -7.52 22.33 -13.65
N THR A 219 -6.59 22.50 -12.69
CA THR A 219 -5.56 21.49 -12.40
C THR A 219 -6.19 20.15 -12.02
N PHE A 220 -7.16 20.15 -11.10
CA PHE A 220 -7.84 18.92 -10.70
C PHE A 220 -8.59 18.27 -11.87
N ILE A 221 -9.26 19.07 -12.72
CA ILE A 221 -9.94 18.58 -13.93
C ILE A 221 -8.94 17.87 -14.86
N VAL A 222 -7.74 18.44 -15.06
CA VAL A 222 -6.70 17.81 -15.90
C VAL A 222 -6.34 16.41 -15.37
N PHE A 223 -6.19 16.23 -14.05
CA PHE A 223 -5.96 14.90 -13.47
C PHE A 223 -7.18 13.97 -13.61
N THR A 224 -8.38 14.50 -13.65
CA THR A 224 -9.60 13.69 -13.73
C THR A 224 -9.91 13.21 -15.17
N ILE A 225 -9.45 13.93 -16.20
CA ILE A 225 -9.72 13.57 -17.61
C ILE A 225 -9.28 12.13 -17.94
N PRO A 226 -8.03 11.68 -17.65
CA PRO A 226 -7.63 10.30 -17.95
C PRO A 226 -8.49 9.26 -17.24
N VAL A 227 -8.93 9.55 -16.00
CA VAL A 227 -9.80 8.64 -15.22
C VAL A 227 -11.16 8.51 -15.88
N ILE A 228 -11.74 9.61 -16.36
CA ILE A 228 -13.01 9.61 -17.10
C ILE A 228 -12.84 8.83 -18.41
N LEU A 229 -11.77 9.09 -19.17
CA LEU A 229 -11.49 8.38 -20.42
C LEU A 229 -11.34 6.87 -20.17
N PHE A 230 -10.63 6.47 -19.10
CA PHE A 230 -10.49 5.07 -18.72
C PHE A 230 -11.86 4.42 -18.44
N TYR A 231 -12.72 5.10 -17.69
CA TYR A 231 -14.07 4.61 -17.42
C TYR A 231 -14.87 4.45 -18.72
N LEU A 232 -14.85 5.44 -19.62
CA LEU A 232 -15.56 5.39 -20.90
C LEU A 232 -15.04 4.28 -21.83
N VAL A 233 -13.74 4.04 -21.86
CA VAL A 233 -13.12 2.94 -22.63
C VAL A 233 -13.57 1.59 -22.09
N ASN A 234 -13.59 1.42 -20.77
CA ASN A 234 -13.93 0.15 -20.13
C ASN A 234 -15.43 -0.10 -19.99
N MET A 235 -16.27 0.92 -20.29
CA MET A 235 -17.73 0.77 -20.46
C MET A 235 -18.13 0.61 -21.94
N ASP A 236 -17.18 0.33 -22.84
CA ASP A 236 -17.39 0.17 -24.28
C ASP A 236 -18.00 1.39 -25.00
N ILE A 237 -17.90 2.59 -24.38
CA ILE A 237 -18.39 3.86 -24.98
C ILE A 237 -17.34 4.43 -25.94
N LEU A 238 -16.05 4.29 -25.61
CA LEU A 238 -14.93 4.72 -26.44
C LEU A 238 -14.02 3.52 -26.77
N PRO A 239 -13.32 3.55 -27.92
CA PRO A 239 -12.24 2.62 -28.18
C PRO A 239 -11.08 2.87 -27.18
N GLU A 240 -10.21 1.86 -27.01
CA GLU A 240 -8.97 2.05 -26.27
C GLU A 240 -8.12 3.15 -26.92
N ILE A 241 -7.36 3.88 -26.10
CA ILE A 241 -6.49 4.96 -26.56
C ILE A 241 -5.05 4.50 -26.41
N VAL A 242 -4.38 4.29 -27.53
CA VAL A 242 -2.97 3.87 -27.54
C VAL A 242 -2.17 4.88 -28.35
N THR A 243 -1.23 5.54 -27.69
CA THR A 243 -0.27 6.46 -28.31
C THR A 243 1.15 6.11 -27.87
N PRO A 244 2.19 6.60 -28.53
CA PRO A 244 3.57 6.35 -28.11
C PRO A 244 3.92 6.89 -26.71
N TRP A 245 3.15 7.84 -26.19
CA TRP A 245 3.45 8.60 -24.96
C TRP A 245 2.46 8.38 -23.83
N PHE A 246 1.30 7.81 -24.13
CA PHE A 246 0.21 7.67 -23.18
C PHE A 246 -0.82 6.68 -23.69
N SER A 247 -1.28 5.80 -22.81
CA SER A 247 -2.34 4.83 -23.14
C SER A 247 -3.44 4.83 -22.08
N VAL A 248 -4.68 4.64 -22.57
CA VAL A 248 -5.83 4.30 -21.75
C VAL A 248 -6.26 2.89 -22.15
N PRO A 249 -5.84 1.87 -21.39
CA PRO A 249 -6.04 0.47 -21.76
C PRO A 249 -7.49 0.03 -21.59
N ARG A 250 -7.88 -0.93 -22.40
CA ARG A 250 -9.07 -1.74 -22.16
C ARG A 250 -8.68 -2.94 -21.32
N LEU A 251 -9.31 -3.10 -20.16
CA LEU A 251 -9.08 -4.25 -19.30
C LEU A 251 -9.71 -5.52 -19.88
N ILE A 252 -9.13 -6.66 -19.57
CA ILE A 252 -9.68 -7.97 -19.94
C ILE A 252 -10.99 -8.21 -19.18
N TYR A 253 -11.05 -7.78 -17.93
CA TYR A 253 -12.22 -7.87 -17.07
C TYR A 253 -12.38 -6.60 -16.24
N PHE A 254 -13.34 -5.74 -16.61
CA PHE A 254 -13.61 -4.51 -15.86
C PHE A 254 -14.59 -4.76 -14.72
N ARG A 255 -14.15 -4.59 -13.49
CA ARG A 255 -14.94 -4.80 -12.25
C ARG A 255 -15.80 -3.60 -11.91
N SER A 256 -16.73 -3.21 -12.80
CA SER A 256 -17.62 -2.07 -12.58
C SER A 256 -18.58 -2.26 -11.40
N SER A 257 -18.84 -3.51 -10.98
CA SER A 257 -19.72 -3.88 -9.88
C SER A 257 -19.09 -3.78 -8.50
N ASP A 258 -17.78 -3.56 -8.39
CA ASP A 258 -17.08 -3.47 -7.09
C ASP A 258 -17.59 -2.29 -6.25
N VAL A 259 -18.09 -1.22 -6.89
CA VAL A 259 -18.79 -0.12 -6.26
C VAL A 259 -20.29 -0.27 -6.52
N SER A 260 -21.04 -0.65 -5.52
CA SER A 260 -22.46 -0.99 -5.67
C SER A 260 -23.29 -0.48 -4.48
N ALA A 261 -24.46 0.07 -4.77
CA ALA A 261 -25.46 0.43 -3.74
C ALA A 261 -26.29 -0.78 -3.27
N LEU A 262 -25.99 -1.98 -3.72
CA LEU A 262 -26.59 -3.20 -3.19
C LEU A 262 -25.95 -3.55 -1.84
N ASP A 263 -26.74 -4.14 -0.95
CA ASP A 263 -26.30 -4.69 0.35
C ASP A 263 -25.65 -3.64 1.31
N ILE A 264 -26.07 -2.38 1.21
CA ILE A 264 -25.59 -1.29 2.07
C ILE A 264 -25.62 -1.64 3.57
N PRO A 265 -26.70 -2.23 4.14
CA PRO A 265 -26.73 -2.58 5.56
C PRO A 265 -25.65 -3.60 5.95
N GLU A 266 -25.38 -4.59 5.09
CA GLU A 266 -24.34 -5.60 5.31
C GLU A 266 -22.94 -4.98 5.26
N LYS A 267 -22.65 -4.18 4.23
CA LYS A 267 -21.38 -3.45 4.09
C LYS A 267 -21.14 -2.48 5.24
N PHE A 268 -22.19 -1.77 5.68
CA PHE A 268 -22.11 -0.90 6.85
C PHE A 268 -21.83 -1.68 8.14
N THR A 269 -22.45 -2.84 8.31
CA THR A 269 -22.18 -3.73 9.44
C THR A 269 -20.72 -4.22 9.42
N ALA A 270 -20.21 -4.63 8.25
CA ALA A 270 -18.83 -5.03 8.07
C ALA A 270 -17.85 -3.88 8.38
N LEU A 271 -18.17 -2.65 7.94
CA LEU A 271 -17.39 -1.45 8.27
C LEU A 271 -17.36 -1.19 9.78
N LEU A 272 -18.53 -1.24 10.45
CA LEU A 272 -18.60 -1.07 11.90
C LEU A 272 -17.83 -2.18 12.63
N GLN A 273 -17.96 -3.42 12.17
CA GLN A 273 -17.22 -4.55 12.74
C GLN A 273 -15.71 -4.33 12.61
N LEU A 274 -15.21 -3.92 11.44
CA LEU A 274 -13.80 -3.61 11.25
C LEU A 274 -13.33 -2.49 12.19
N LEU A 275 -14.06 -1.38 12.28
CA LEU A 275 -13.69 -0.24 13.14
C LEU A 275 -13.76 -0.56 14.64
N LEU A 276 -14.66 -1.46 15.07
CA LEU A 276 -14.83 -1.82 16.48
C LEU A 276 -13.89 -2.95 16.90
N THR A 277 -13.60 -3.91 16.03
CA THR A 277 -12.76 -5.07 16.35
C THR A 277 -11.31 -4.87 15.94
N GLU A 278 -11.05 -3.95 15.01
CA GLU A 278 -9.75 -3.69 14.39
C GLU A 278 -9.13 -4.94 13.72
N LYS A 279 -9.98 -5.88 13.28
CA LYS A 279 -9.57 -7.14 12.64
C LYS A 279 -9.92 -7.13 11.17
N ASP A 280 -9.01 -7.67 10.37
CA ASP A 280 -9.17 -7.92 8.95
C ASP A 280 -8.88 -9.40 8.67
N ASP A 281 -9.51 -9.97 7.67
CA ASP A 281 -9.27 -11.36 7.25
C ASP A 281 -7.90 -11.52 6.56
N CYS A 282 -7.34 -10.42 6.04
CA CYS A 282 -6.02 -10.41 5.43
C CYS A 282 -4.93 -10.20 6.48
N TYR A 283 -4.09 -11.21 6.68
CA TYR A 283 -3.04 -11.20 7.70
C TYR A 283 -2.04 -10.03 7.57
N TRP A 284 -1.82 -9.55 6.35
CA TRP A 284 -0.93 -8.40 6.08
C TRP A 284 -1.54 -7.04 6.39
N ASN A 285 -2.81 -6.96 6.73
CA ASN A 285 -3.52 -5.71 7.00
C ASN A 285 -3.61 -5.35 8.48
N SER A 286 -3.74 -6.35 9.35
CA SER A 286 -3.85 -6.15 10.80
C SER A 286 -3.35 -7.38 11.56
N THR A 287 -3.04 -7.18 12.83
CA THR A 287 -2.71 -8.28 13.74
C THR A 287 -3.86 -8.52 14.71
N ALA A 288 -4.20 -9.79 14.93
CA ALA A 288 -5.29 -10.15 15.85
C ALA A 288 -5.01 -9.70 17.30
N GLU A 289 -3.74 -9.63 17.68
CA GLU A 289 -3.26 -9.29 19.01
C GLU A 289 -3.38 -7.81 19.30
N PHE A 290 -2.93 -6.95 18.38
CA PHE A 290 -2.79 -5.50 18.60
C PHE A 290 -3.84 -4.66 17.88
N GLY A 291 -4.50 -5.19 16.84
CA GLY A 291 -5.43 -4.43 16.01
C GLY A 291 -4.72 -3.38 15.13
N LEU A 292 -5.46 -2.33 14.79
CA LEU A 292 -4.97 -1.23 13.95
C LEU A 292 -4.40 -0.06 14.75
N TYR A 293 -4.99 0.22 15.94
CA TYR A 293 -4.69 1.42 16.75
C TYR A 293 -4.55 1.12 18.23
N TYR A 294 -4.37 -0.16 18.60
CA TYR A 294 -4.51 -0.68 19.96
C TYR A 294 -5.95 -0.54 20.48
N LYS A 295 -6.64 -1.65 20.63
CA LYS A 295 -8.11 -1.80 20.89
C LYS A 295 -8.70 -0.88 21.96
N TYR A 296 -7.92 -0.45 22.95
CA TYR A 296 -8.37 0.50 23.98
C TYR A 296 -8.49 1.95 23.46
N GLY A 297 -8.00 2.26 22.27
CA GLY A 297 -8.11 3.57 21.63
C GLY A 297 -9.53 3.99 21.27
N LEU A 298 -10.45 3.04 21.11
CA LEU A 298 -11.83 3.28 20.70
C LEU A 298 -12.57 4.29 21.58
N VAL A 299 -12.37 4.22 22.91
CA VAL A 299 -13.01 5.15 23.87
C VAL A 299 -12.59 6.59 23.56
N PHE A 300 -11.32 6.81 23.27
CA PHE A 300 -10.81 8.14 22.91
C PHE A 300 -11.35 8.58 21.55
N THR A 301 -11.43 7.66 20.57
CA THR A 301 -11.99 7.96 19.25
C THR A 301 -13.43 8.45 19.33
N VAL A 302 -14.28 7.76 20.08
CA VAL A 302 -15.68 8.16 20.28
C VAL A 302 -15.78 9.53 20.97
N THR A 303 -14.95 9.77 21.98
CA THR A 303 -14.91 11.07 22.67
C THR A 303 -14.47 12.19 21.73
N GLY A 304 -13.41 11.99 20.96
CA GLY A 304 -12.92 12.98 19.99
C GLY A 304 -13.95 13.27 18.90
N LEU A 305 -14.62 12.24 18.39
CA LEU A 305 -15.73 12.40 17.44
C LEU A 305 -16.86 13.27 18.03
N ALA A 306 -17.26 13.01 19.28
CA ALA A 306 -18.29 13.81 19.96
C ALA A 306 -17.85 15.28 20.14
N VAL A 307 -16.59 15.53 20.48
CA VAL A 307 -16.00 16.88 20.55
C VAL A 307 -16.06 17.57 19.18
N CYS A 308 -15.65 16.87 18.11
CA CYS A 308 -15.71 17.40 16.76
C CYS A 308 -17.13 17.76 16.34
N VAL A 309 -18.11 16.86 16.53
CA VAL A 309 -19.52 17.11 16.22
C VAL A 309 -20.02 18.36 16.95
N LYS A 310 -19.75 18.49 18.25
CA LYS A 310 -20.15 19.66 19.05
C LYS A 310 -19.56 20.97 18.52
N GLN A 311 -18.27 20.98 18.19
CA GLN A 311 -17.58 22.19 17.67
C GLN A 311 -18.07 22.55 16.27
N ILE A 312 -18.25 21.57 15.39
CA ILE A 312 -18.76 21.76 14.04
C ILE A 312 -20.19 22.29 14.08
N TRP A 313 -21.07 21.73 14.92
CA TRP A 313 -22.44 22.21 15.08
C TRP A 313 -22.49 23.68 15.47
N LYS A 314 -21.66 24.09 16.46
CA LYS A 314 -21.54 25.48 16.86
C LYS A 314 -21.02 26.36 15.71
N SER A 315 -19.97 25.94 15.05
CA SER A 315 -19.36 26.62 13.89
C SER A 315 -20.37 26.88 12.77
N LEU A 316 -21.13 25.86 12.40
CA LEU A 316 -22.14 25.97 11.35
C LEU A 316 -23.29 26.91 11.73
N LYS A 317 -23.76 26.84 13.00
CA LYS A 317 -24.80 27.72 13.50
C LYS A 317 -24.37 29.19 13.50
N ASP A 318 -23.13 29.44 13.95
CA ASP A 318 -22.59 30.80 14.10
C ASP A 318 -21.91 31.31 12.80
N ARG A 319 -21.88 30.48 11.74
CA ARG A 319 -21.16 30.73 10.46
C ARG A 319 -19.69 31.10 10.68
N THR A 320 -19.05 30.47 11.65
CA THR A 320 -17.63 30.67 11.96
C THR A 320 -16.80 29.50 11.46
N TYR A 321 -15.54 29.75 11.10
CA TYR A 321 -14.65 28.68 10.66
C TYR A 321 -14.21 27.78 11.82
N HIS A 322 -14.24 26.48 11.59
CA HIS A 322 -13.61 25.50 12.47
C HIS A 322 -12.99 24.35 11.64
N GLY A 323 -11.71 24.09 11.78
CA GLY A 323 -10.97 23.16 10.93
C GLY A 323 -11.36 21.69 11.09
N TYR A 324 -11.97 21.29 12.22
CA TYR A 324 -12.49 19.93 12.41
C TYR A 324 -13.53 19.52 11.34
N THR A 325 -14.14 20.50 10.67
CA THR A 325 -15.08 20.24 9.57
C THR A 325 -14.40 19.49 8.42
N PHE A 326 -13.12 19.76 8.15
CA PHE A 326 -12.38 19.05 7.10
C PHE A 326 -12.16 17.58 7.46
N PHE A 327 -11.84 17.28 8.71
CA PHE A 327 -11.69 15.91 9.19
C PHE A 327 -13.02 15.13 9.08
N MET A 328 -14.11 15.79 9.47
CA MET A 328 -15.44 15.20 9.40
C MET A 328 -15.91 14.95 7.97
N ILE A 329 -15.67 15.88 7.03
CA ILE A 329 -16.00 15.69 5.61
C ILE A 329 -15.29 14.44 5.05
N GLN A 330 -13.99 14.31 5.28
CA GLN A 330 -13.22 13.19 4.76
C GLN A 330 -13.62 11.87 5.44
N PHE A 331 -13.84 11.89 6.76
CA PHE A 331 -14.31 10.72 7.50
C PHE A 331 -15.69 10.24 7.02
N LEU A 332 -16.65 11.14 6.90
CA LEU A 332 -18.01 10.77 6.45
C LEU A 332 -18.02 10.24 5.02
N LEU A 333 -17.21 10.81 4.13
CA LEU A 333 -17.09 10.30 2.76
C LEU A 333 -16.36 8.96 2.71
N ALA A 334 -15.39 8.70 3.58
CA ALA A 334 -14.80 7.38 3.73
C ALA A 334 -15.81 6.36 4.30
N VAL A 335 -16.69 6.75 5.24
CA VAL A 335 -17.81 5.92 5.70
C VAL A 335 -18.76 5.60 4.55
N VAL A 336 -19.16 6.61 3.75
CA VAL A 336 -20.00 6.41 2.55
C VAL A 336 -19.30 5.43 1.58
N LEU A 337 -18.01 5.58 1.35
CA LEU A 337 -17.26 4.64 0.52
C LEU A 337 -17.35 3.21 1.06
N GLY A 338 -17.13 3.00 2.36
CA GLY A 338 -17.25 1.68 3.00
C GLY A 338 -18.65 1.08 2.93
N MET A 339 -19.70 1.90 2.72
CA MET A 339 -21.07 1.43 2.46
C MET A 339 -21.30 0.99 1.01
N LEU A 340 -20.41 1.36 0.11
CA LEU A 340 -20.53 1.10 -1.33
C LEU A 340 -19.63 -0.04 -1.82
N ILE A 341 -18.56 -0.37 -1.09
CA ILE A 341 -17.57 -1.39 -1.48
C ILE A 341 -17.55 -2.55 -0.48
N HIS A 342 -16.98 -3.67 -0.89
CA HIS A 342 -16.61 -4.74 0.06
C HIS A 342 -15.48 -4.27 0.97
N VAL A 343 -15.70 -4.29 2.29
CA VAL A 343 -14.83 -3.65 3.28
C VAL A 343 -13.68 -4.57 3.67
N ASN A 344 -12.46 -4.05 3.55
CA ASN A 344 -11.27 -4.48 4.27
C ASN A 344 -10.37 -3.27 4.52
N VAL A 345 -9.31 -3.41 5.32
CA VAL A 345 -8.40 -2.29 5.67
C VAL A 345 -7.85 -1.61 4.41
N ASN A 346 -7.35 -2.38 3.45
CA ASN A 346 -6.75 -1.85 2.23
C ASN A 346 -7.73 -1.02 1.40
N ARG A 347 -8.96 -1.50 1.25
CA ARG A 347 -9.97 -0.85 0.41
C ARG A 347 -10.48 0.46 1.01
N ILE A 348 -10.43 0.61 2.34
CA ILE A 348 -10.87 1.82 3.04
C ILE A 348 -9.73 2.51 3.80
N ASN A 349 -8.48 2.38 3.34
CA ASN A 349 -7.32 3.02 3.97
C ASN A 349 -7.54 4.52 4.26
N CYS A 350 -8.35 5.19 3.46
CA CYS A 350 -8.68 6.60 3.62
C CYS A 350 -9.43 6.97 4.92
N ILE A 351 -10.02 5.99 5.66
CA ILE A 351 -10.77 6.28 6.90
C ILE A 351 -9.85 6.36 8.13
N HIS A 352 -8.80 5.55 8.16
CA HIS A 352 -8.04 5.26 9.38
C HIS A 352 -7.30 6.48 9.94
N THR A 353 -6.83 7.38 9.08
CA THR A 353 -6.19 8.64 9.49
C THR A 353 -7.13 9.50 10.33
N TRP A 354 -8.39 9.59 9.94
CA TRP A 354 -9.39 10.40 10.65
C TRP A 354 -9.75 9.78 11.99
N VAL A 355 -9.81 8.44 12.07
CA VAL A 355 -9.96 7.70 13.32
C VAL A 355 -8.83 8.04 14.30
N LEU A 356 -7.57 8.06 13.86
CA LEU A 356 -6.41 8.45 14.69
C LEU A 356 -6.48 9.91 15.13
N ILE A 357 -6.89 10.83 14.26
CA ILE A 357 -7.04 12.25 14.62
C ILE A 357 -8.16 12.41 15.67
N PHE A 358 -9.29 11.74 15.52
CA PHE A 358 -10.34 11.76 16.56
C PHE A 358 -9.83 11.15 17.87
N MET A 359 -9.05 10.10 17.82
CA MET A 359 -8.40 9.51 19.00
C MET A 359 -7.49 10.53 19.70
N ALA A 360 -6.64 11.27 18.96
CA ALA A 360 -5.77 12.31 19.51
C ALA A 360 -6.58 13.43 20.19
N ILE A 361 -7.64 13.91 19.53
CA ILE A 361 -8.57 14.91 20.09
C ILE A 361 -9.24 14.39 21.37
N GLY A 362 -9.65 13.12 21.39
CA GLY A 362 -10.23 12.49 22.55
C GLY A 362 -9.25 12.35 23.72
N ILE A 363 -8.03 11.91 23.45
CA ILE A 363 -6.96 11.83 24.48
C ILE A 363 -6.70 13.21 25.07
N ASP A 364 -6.52 14.24 24.22
CA ASP A 364 -6.34 15.61 24.70
C ASP A 364 -7.51 16.06 25.59
N GLN A 365 -8.73 15.75 25.20
CA GLN A 365 -9.91 16.05 26.02
C GLN A 365 -9.90 15.32 27.37
N TYR A 366 -9.53 14.02 27.39
CA TYR A 366 -9.40 13.27 28.64
C TYR A 366 -8.31 13.85 29.54
N ILE A 367 -7.15 14.20 29.00
CA ILE A 367 -6.07 14.84 29.73
C ILE A 367 -6.56 16.14 30.36
N ARG A 368 -7.26 17.01 29.64
CA ARG A 368 -7.81 18.27 30.15
C ARG A 368 -8.83 18.08 31.27
N LEU A 369 -9.68 17.06 31.15
CA LEU A 369 -10.71 16.74 32.14
C LEU A 369 -10.12 16.20 33.44
N PHE A 370 -9.17 15.28 33.32
CA PHE A 370 -8.67 14.50 34.46
C PHE A 370 -7.37 15.04 35.09
N LYS A 371 -6.66 15.98 34.43
CA LYS A 371 -5.37 16.50 34.90
C LYS A 371 -5.44 17.15 36.29
N LYS A 372 -6.60 17.71 36.67
CA LYS A 372 -6.80 18.27 38.02
C LYS A 372 -6.88 17.21 39.10
N LEU A 373 -7.44 16.03 38.78
CA LEU A 373 -7.59 14.90 39.69
C LEU A 373 -6.36 13.98 39.66
N PHE A 374 -5.79 13.81 38.46
CA PHE A 374 -4.61 12.97 38.20
C PHE A 374 -3.56 13.78 37.44
N PRO A 375 -2.64 14.49 38.11
CA PRO A 375 -1.69 15.42 37.49
C PRO A 375 -0.81 14.80 36.38
N HIS A 376 -0.58 13.47 36.43
CA HIS A 376 0.27 12.73 35.51
C HIS A 376 -0.51 11.84 34.52
N VAL A 377 -1.77 12.12 34.27
CA VAL A 377 -2.63 11.32 33.36
C VAL A 377 -2.06 11.29 31.93
N ASP A 378 -1.45 12.37 31.48
CA ASP A 378 -0.75 12.47 30.19
C ASP A 378 0.42 11.47 30.09
N VAL A 379 1.22 11.38 31.16
CA VAL A 379 2.35 10.43 31.24
C VAL A 379 1.83 8.99 31.24
N VAL A 380 0.77 8.71 32.01
CA VAL A 380 0.19 7.36 32.10
C VAL A 380 -0.34 6.91 30.73
N ILE A 381 -1.10 7.76 30.03
CA ILE A 381 -1.64 7.43 28.71
C ILE A 381 -0.49 7.21 27.70
N THR A 382 0.49 8.12 27.69
CA THR A 382 1.66 7.97 26.78
C THR A 382 2.44 6.69 27.08
N ALA A 383 2.68 6.38 28.35
CA ALA A 383 3.37 5.15 28.77
C ALA A 383 2.60 3.88 28.33
N LEU A 384 1.27 3.89 28.42
CA LEU A 384 0.43 2.78 27.97
C LEU A 384 0.61 2.51 26.47
N TYR A 385 0.59 3.57 25.64
CA TYR A 385 0.83 3.44 24.20
C TYR A 385 2.28 3.02 23.89
N LEU A 386 3.27 3.50 24.64
CA LEU A 386 4.67 3.07 24.45
C LEU A 386 4.88 1.59 24.81
N VAL A 387 4.26 1.11 25.88
CA VAL A 387 4.32 -0.31 26.26
C VAL A 387 3.67 -1.18 25.19
N ALA A 388 2.50 -0.76 24.71
CA ALA A 388 1.82 -1.46 23.62
C ALA A 388 2.66 -1.45 22.32
N PHE A 389 3.27 -0.32 21.99
CA PHE A 389 4.17 -0.18 20.84
C PHE A 389 5.39 -1.11 20.95
N ILE A 390 6.09 -1.12 22.08
CA ILE A 390 7.24 -2.01 22.28
C ILE A 390 6.81 -3.48 22.15
N SER A 391 5.64 -3.84 22.71
CA SER A 391 5.10 -5.19 22.61
C SER A 391 4.72 -5.54 21.16
N PHE A 392 4.15 -4.58 20.41
CA PHE A 392 3.84 -4.73 18.99
C PHE A 392 5.12 -4.90 18.16
N GLU A 393 6.14 -4.05 18.36
CA GLU A 393 7.42 -4.14 17.64
C GLU A 393 8.08 -5.51 17.87
N HIS A 394 8.11 -5.97 19.12
CA HIS A 394 8.64 -7.30 19.43
C HIS A 394 7.86 -8.39 18.66
N PHE A 395 6.55 -8.38 18.72
CA PHE A 395 5.71 -9.34 18.00
C PHE A 395 5.88 -9.22 16.47
N TYR A 396 5.92 -7.99 15.95
CA TYR A 396 6.00 -7.73 14.51
C TYR A 396 7.31 -8.21 13.89
N PHE A 397 8.43 -8.01 14.59
CA PHE A 397 9.75 -8.44 14.11
C PHE A 397 10.14 -9.89 14.49
N THR A 398 9.26 -10.60 15.18
CA THR A 398 9.45 -12.04 15.53
C THR A 398 8.31 -12.87 14.96
N THR A 399 7.28 -13.14 15.75
CA THR A 399 6.16 -14.03 15.40
C THR A 399 5.44 -13.64 14.12
N TYR A 400 5.16 -12.33 13.93
CA TYR A 400 4.51 -11.88 12.70
C TYR A 400 5.44 -12.04 11.49
N ALA A 401 6.73 -11.72 11.63
CA ALA A 401 7.73 -11.87 10.58
C ALA A 401 7.79 -13.31 10.04
N ASP A 402 7.75 -14.29 10.93
CA ASP A 402 7.73 -15.71 10.54
C ASP A 402 6.43 -16.09 9.84
N ASN A 403 5.29 -15.66 10.38
CA ASN A 403 3.98 -15.99 9.83
C ASN A 403 3.73 -15.33 8.45
N ILE A 404 4.09 -14.05 8.29
CA ILE A 404 3.88 -13.32 7.02
C ILE A 404 4.78 -13.87 5.91
N SER A 405 5.93 -14.44 6.24
CA SER A 405 6.87 -15.07 5.30
C SER A 405 6.20 -16.17 4.47
N GLN A 406 5.18 -16.84 5.00
CA GLN A 406 4.41 -17.86 4.29
C GLN A 406 3.59 -17.26 3.14
N TYR A 407 3.06 -16.05 3.31
CA TYR A 407 2.26 -15.37 2.29
C TYR A 407 3.13 -14.63 1.27
N PHE A 408 4.24 -14.05 1.72
CA PHE A 408 5.15 -13.25 0.90
C PHE A 408 6.32 -14.05 0.32
N LYS A 409 6.42 -15.37 0.65
CA LYS A 409 7.42 -16.28 0.10
C LYS A 409 8.86 -15.82 0.38
N LYS A 410 9.22 -15.70 1.65
CA LYS A 410 10.58 -15.31 2.06
C LYS A 410 11.62 -16.21 1.41
N GLY A 411 12.68 -15.61 0.84
CA GLY A 411 13.71 -16.32 0.08
C GLY A 411 13.46 -16.38 -1.43
N ILE A 412 12.32 -15.87 -1.94
CA ILE A 412 11.98 -15.99 -3.36
C ILE A 412 12.96 -15.22 -4.28
N GLU A 413 13.38 -14.00 -3.90
CA GLU A 413 14.33 -13.21 -4.69
C GLU A 413 15.65 -13.96 -4.91
N PRO A 414 16.41 -14.38 -3.86
CA PRO A 414 17.64 -15.12 -4.07
C PRO A 414 17.41 -16.49 -4.72
N ALA A 415 16.28 -17.16 -4.50
CA ALA A 415 15.99 -18.44 -5.12
C ALA A 415 15.80 -18.32 -6.64
N VAL A 416 15.04 -17.32 -7.12
CA VAL A 416 14.85 -17.09 -8.55
C VAL A 416 16.18 -16.69 -9.23
N LEU A 417 16.93 -15.77 -8.61
CA LEU A 417 18.24 -15.35 -9.14
C LEU A 417 19.23 -16.52 -9.20
N TYR A 418 19.22 -17.39 -8.19
CA TYR A 418 20.03 -18.60 -8.19
C TYR A 418 19.60 -19.55 -9.31
N ALA A 419 18.30 -19.85 -9.43
CA ALA A 419 17.77 -20.72 -10.48
C ALA A 419 18.14 -20.22 -11.88
N GLU A 420 18.04 -18.91 -12.14
CA GLU A 420 18.50 -18.31 -13.42
C GLU A 420 20.01 -18.47 -13.61
N SER A 421 20.82 -18.37 -12.56
CA SER A 421 22.28 -18.53 -12.64
C SER A 421 22.73 -19.95 -12.93
N GLN A 422 21.94 -20.97 -12.55
CA GLN A 422 22.22 -22.38 -12.77
C GLN A 422 21.65 -22.91 -14.11
N ARG A 423 20.81 -22.11 -14.77
CA ARG A 423 20.09 -22.53 -15.97
C ARG A 423 20.99 -22.59 -17.21
N ASP A 424 21.03 -23.74 -17.86
CA ASP A 424 21.63 -23.90 -19.19
C ASP A 424 20.77 -23.26 -20.28
N ALA A 425 21.40 -22.93 -21.42
CA ALA A 425 20.70 -22.42 -22.59
C ALA A 425 19.62 -23.41 -23.06
N GLY A 426 18.35 -22.97 -23.11
CA GLY A 426 17.22 -23.78 -23.52
C GLY A 426 16.63 -24.67 -22.41
N GLN A 427 17.17 -24.64 -21.19
CA GLN A 427 16.57 -25.34 -20.05
C GLN A 427 15.42 -24.53 -19.47
N SER A 428 14.37 -25.21 -19.03
CA SER A 428 13.21 -24.59 -18.35
C SER A 428 13.40 -24.55 -16.85
N ILE A 429 12.81 -23.51 -16.22
CA ILE A 429 12.62 -23.40 -14.78
C ILE A 429 11.15 -23.77 -14.49
N HIS A 430 10.94 -24.77 -13.68
CA HIS A 430 9.62 -25.26 -13.28
C HIS A 430 9.22 -24.66 -11.94
N VAL A 431 8.00 -24.19 -11.82
CA VAL A 431 7.48 -23.46 -10.67
C VAL A 431 6.26 -24.17 -10.11
N GLY A 432 6.28 -24.50 -8.82
CA GLY A 432 5.17 -25.14 -8.12
C GLY A 432 3.98 -24.20 -7.88
N ASP A 433 2.80 -24.76 -7.56
CA ASP A 433 1.52 -24.05 -7.42
C ASP A 433 1.47 -22.99 -6.31
N SER A 434 2.41 -23.03 -5.36
CA SER A 434 2.42 -22.10 -4.23
C SER A 434 2.85 -20.67 -4.57
N PHE A 435 3.35 -20.43 -5.78
CA PHE A 435 3.80 -19.13 -6.24
C PHE A 435 2.80 -18.53 -7.23
N ASN A 436 2.58 -17.23 -7.09
CA ASN A 436 1.99 -16.48 -8.18
C ASN A 436 3.07 -16.15 -9.23
N TYR A 437 2.72 -16.18 -10.51
CA TYR A 437 3.68 -15.96 -11.59
C TYR A 437 4.38 -14.59 -11.50
N SER A 438 3.70 -13.55 -10.99
CA SER A 438 4.32 -12.23 -10.83
C SER A 438 5.48 -12.24 -9.85
N GLN A 439 5.39 -13.03 -8.76
CA GLN A 439 6.43 -13.17 -7.75
C GLN A 439 7.74 -13.79 -8.32
N ILE A 440 7.62 -14.57 -9.38
CA ILE A 440 8.75 -15.17 -10.09
C ILE A 440 9.26 -14.21 -11.17
N LEU A 441 8.35 -13.76 -12.05
CA LEU A 441 8.73 -13.00 -13.23
C LEU A 441 9.28 -11.60 -12.90
N VAL A 442 9.03 -11.06 -11.71
CA VAL A 442 9.61 -9.78 -11.27
C VAL A 442 11.13 -9.79 -11.21
N PHE A 443 11.75 -10.94 -10.95
CA PHE A 443 13.20 -11.13 -10.91
C PHE A 443 13.78 -11.69 -12.24
N SER A 444 12.94 -11.87 -13.27
CA SER A 444 13.36 -12.27 -14.60
C SER A 444 13.70 -11.06 -15.47
N THR A 445 14.45 -11.31 -16.55
CA THR A 445 14.77 -10.29 -17.56
C THR A 445 13.90 -10.35 -18.81
N ILE A 446 12.75 -11.05 -18.73
CA ILE A 446 11.80 -11.20 -19.85
C ILE A 446 11.23 -9.83 -20.25
N THR A 447 11.47 -9.43 -21.49
CA THR A 447 10.97 -8.15 -22.04
C THR A 447 9.46 -8.18 -22.26
N PRO A 448 8.78 -7.01 -22.39
CA PRO A 448 7.35 -6.96 -22.70
C PRO A 448 6.97 -7.71 -23.98
N ASP A 449 7.77 -7.58 -25.02
CA ASP A 449 7.50 -8.23 -26.31
C ASP A 449 7.69 -9.76 -26.21
N GLU A 450 8.70 -10.24 -25.48
CA GLU A 450 8.89 -11.67 -25.19
C GLU A 450 7.77 -12.22 -24.31
N TYR A 451 7.35 -11.49 -23.28
CA TYR A 451 6.21 -11.86 -22.44
C TYR A 451 4.96 -12.05 -23.29
N LYS A 452 4.62 -11.05 -24.11
CA LYS A 452 3.42 -11.09 -24.96
C LYS A 452 3.47 -12.21 -26.00
N ALA A 453 4.68 -12.54 -26.51
CA ALA A 453 4.85 -13.59 -27.53
C ALA A 453 4.82 -15.01 -26.95
N SER A 454 5.08 -15.20 -25.66
CA SER A 454 5.29 -16.52 -25.07
C SER A 454 4.35 -16.87 -23.91
N VAL A 455 3.57 -15.89 -23.41
CA VAL A 455 2.65 -16.14 -22.29
C VAL A 455 1.49 -17.05 -22.73
N GLU A 456 1.26 -18.12 -21.97
CA GLU A 456 0.12 -19.02 -22.11
C GLU A 456 -0.74 -18.93 -20.85
N TYR A 457 -1.98 -18.45 -21.01
CA TYR A 457 -2.93 -18.32 -19.90
C TYR A 457 -3.71 -19.60 -19.68
N THR A 458 -3.91 -19.99 -18.41
CA THR A 458 -4.73 -21.14 -18.03
C THR A 458 -6.22 -20.83 -18.01
N ASN A 459 -6.59 -19.54 -17.82
CA ASN A 459 -7.96 -19.13 -17.50
C ASN A 459 -8.43 -17.85 -18.24
N TYR A 460 -7.87 -17.56 -19.42
CA TYR A 460 -8.27 -16.37 -20.19
C TYR A 460 -9.66 -16.53 -20.84
N PRO A 461 -10.54 -15.51 -20.79
CA PRO A 461 -10.42 -14.24 -20.06
C PRO A 461 -10.87 -14.39 -18.59
N ALA A 462 -10.15 -13.73 -17.67
CA ALA A 462 -10.49 -13.76 -16.25
C ALA A 462 -10.16 -12.44 -15.54
N ALA A 463 -10.78 -12.21 -14.37
CA ALA A 463 -10.47 -11.08 -13.51
C ALA A 463 -9.09 -11.23 -12.81
N PHE A 464 -8.64 -12.46 -12.64
CA PHE A 464 -7.35 -12.83 -12.11
C PHE A 464 -6.74 -13.87 -13.04
N LEU A 465 -5.94 -13.38 -13.99
CA LEU A 465 -5.23 -14.22 -14.94
C LEU A 465 -4.19 -15.06 -14.23
N ASP A 466 -4.09 -16.32 -14.68
CA ASP A 466 -3.04 -17.24 -14.31
C ASP A 466 -2.40 -17.82 -15.57
N ILE A 467 -1.15 -18.27 -15.48
CA ILE A 467 -0.36 -18.70 -16.62
C ILE A 467 0.21 -20.10 -16.43
N SER A 468 0.27 -20.87 -17.50
CA SER A 468 0.97 -22.18 -17.53
C SER A 468 2.43 -22.03 -17.95
N GLN A 469 2.72 -21.05 -18.83
CA GLN A 469 4.08 -20.86 -19.36
C GLN A 469 4.34 -19.39 -19.71
N CYS A 470 5.61 -18.98 -19.57
CA CYS A 470 6.14 -17.75 -20.13
C CYS A 470 7.63 -17.91 -20.36
N GLN A 471 8.08 -17.85 -21.62
CA GLN A 471 9.47 -18.11 -22.04
C GLN A 471 9.95 -19.46 -21.49
N ASN A 472 11.01 -19.44 -20.70
CA ASN A 472 11.63 -20.59 -20.06
C ASN A 472 10.97 -21.00 -18.71
N TYR A 473 9.94 -20.31 -18.25
CA TYR A 473 9.24 -20.64 -17.02
C TYR A 473 7.99 -21.47 -17.32
N ILE A 474 7.86 -22.62 -16.62
CA ILE A 474 6.71 -23.51 -16.67
C ILE A 474 6.09 -23.55 -15.29
N PHE A 475 4.87 -23.05 -15.17
CA PHE A 475 4.15 -22.96 -13.91
C PHE A 475 3.31 -24.21 -13.65
N HIS A 476 2.86 -24.41 -12.42
CA HIS A 476 2.08 -25.57 -11.98
C HIS A 476 2.82 -26.89 -12.24
N SER A 477 4.14 -26.89 -12.06
CA SER A 477 5.01 -28.00 -12.45
C SER A 477 5.88 -28.48 -11.28
N TYR A 478 5.97 -29.80 -11.16
CA TYR A 478 6.68 -30.51 -10.09
C TYR A 478 7.72 -31.48 -10.66
N PRO A 479 8.73 -31.90 -9.86
CA PRO A 479 9.73 -32.85 -10.29
C PRO A 479 9.12 -34.19 -10.74
N THR A 480 9.40 -34.60 -11.98
CA THR A 480 8.93 -35.84 -12.58
C THR A 480 10.04 -36.86 -12.81
N GLY A 481 11.24 -36.60 -12.26
CA GLY A 481 12.41 -37.44 -12.50
C GLY A 481 13.26 -36.96 -13.70
N GLU A 482 12.81 -35.97 -14.44
CA GLU A 482 13.53 -35.37 -15.56
C GLU A 482 14.55 -34.35 -15.12
N ASN A 483 15.52 -34.05 -16.01
CA ASN A 483 16.49 -32.99 -15.80
C ASN A 483 15.79 -31.63 -15.86
N GLY A 484 15.90 -30.83 -14.81
CA GLY A 484 15.25 -29.54 -14.73
C GLY A 484 15.64 -28.78 -13.47
N ILE A 485 15.30 -27.50 -13.43
CA ILE A 485 15.39 -26.66 -12.25
C ILE A 485 13.97 -26.42 -11.75
N TYR A 486 13.72 -26.66 -10.47
CA TYR A 486 12.40 -26.56 -9.86
C TYR A 486 12.42 -25.60 -8.69
N LEU A 487 11.50 -24.65 -8.67
CA LEU A 487 11.23 -23.75 -7.55
C LEU A 487 10.02 -24.26 -6.77
N LEU A 488 10.23 -24.71 -5.54
CA LEU A 488 9.19 -25.25 -4.67
C LEU A 488 9.17 -24.50 -3.34
N TYR A 489 8.00 -24.45 -2.72
CA TYR A 489 7.77 -23.76 -1.45
C TYR A 489 7.46 -24.74 -0.34
N GLY A 490 8.09 -24.55 0.84
CA GLY A 490 7.68 -25.20 2.07
C GLY A 490 7.85 -26.74 2.07
N LEU A 491 8.90 -27.25 1.43
CA LEU A 491 9.16 -28.71 1.41
C LEU A 491 9.37 -29.25 2.83
N SER A 492 8.66 -30.33 3.14
CA SER A 492 8.90 -31.10 4.37
C SER A 492 10.24 -31.83 4.30
N GLU A 493 10.78 -32.27 5.44
CA GLU A 493 12.01 -33.08 5.47
C GLU A 493 11.83 -34.42 4.74
N GLU A 494 10.59 -34.97 4.73
CA GLU A 494 10.27 -36.17 3.99
C GLU A 494 10.31 -35.92 2.47
N ASP A 495 9.73 -34.79 2.00
CA ASP A 495 9.78 -34.43 0.59
C ASP A 495 11.22 -34.21 0.12
N LYS A 496 12.04 -33.51 0.92
CA LYS A 496 13.47 -33.29 0.63
C LYS A 496 14.20 -34.62 0.47
N ALA A 497 14.07 -35.52 1.45
CA ALA A 497 14.70 -36.83 1.40
C ALA A 497 14.25 -37.66 0.18
N ASN A 498 12.98 -37.58 -0.19
CA ASN A 498 12.45 -38.25 -1.37
C ASN A 498 13.05 -37.69 -2.67
N TYR A 499 13.14 -36.35 -2.83
CA TYR A 499 13.75 -35.76 -4.01
C TYR A 499 15.27 -36.00 -4.08
N GLU A 500 15.99 -36.01 -2.95
CA GLU A 500 17.40 -36.37 -2.91
C GLU A 500 17.62 -37.83 -3.35
N GLN A 501 16.75 -38.75 -2.94
CA GLN A 501 16.78 -40.16 -3.42
C GLN A 501 16.54 -40.26 -4.92
N GLN A 502 15.76 -39.35 -5.51
CA GLN A 502 15.54 -39.27 -6.94
C GLN A 502 16.70 -38.59 -7.71
N GLY A 503 17.77 -38.18 -7.00
CA GLY A 503 18.97 -37.58 -7.57
C GLY A 503 18.88 -36.06 -7.77
N TYR A 504 17.99 -35.36 -7.08
CA TYR A 504 17.96 -33.91 -7.07
C TYR A 504 18.91 -33.35 -6.02
N GLN A 505 19.66 -32.33 -6.37
CA GLN A 505 20.38 -31.47 -5.41
C GLN A 505 19.42 -30.37 -4.95
N ILE A 506 19.32 -30.14 -3.64
CA ILE A 506 18.39 -29.15 -3.07
C ILE A 506 19.18 -28.01 -2.44
N THR A 507 18.91 -26.78 -2.88
CA THR A 507 19.41 -25.55 -2.27
C THR A 507 18.26 -24.79 -1.64
N ILE A 508 18.36 -24.45 -0.36
CA ILE A 508 17.27 -23.83 0.41
C ILE A 508 17.54 -22.35 0.62
N PHE A 509 16.55 -21.54 0.27
CA PHE A 509 16.50 -20.11 0.49
C PHE A 509 15.30 -19.77 1.39
N ASP A 510 15.49 -19.88 2.70
CA ASP A 510 14.45 -19.71 3.73
C ASP A 510 13.24 -20.65 3.50
N THR A 511 12.11 -20.15 2.99
CA THR A 511 10.91 -20.97 2.72
C THR A 511 10.87 -21.52 1.28
N VAL A 512 11.79 -21.11 0.41
CA VAL A 512 11.84 -21.52 -1.00
C VAL A 512 13.00 -22.49 -1.21
N SER A 513 12.74 -23.57 -1.91
CA SER A 513 13.73 -24.58 -2.28
C SER A 513 13.92 -24.60 -3.79
N VAL A 514 15.17 -24.64 -4.23
CA VAL A 514 15.57 -24.86 -5.62
C VAL A 514 16.08 -26.28 -5.76
N LEU A 515 15.46 -27.07 -6.61
CA LEU A 515 15.83 -28.43 -6.89
C LEU A 515 16.46 -28.50 -8.29
N GLU A 516 17.64 -29.08 -8.38
CA GLU A 516 18.38 -29.26 -9.63
C GLU A 516 18.71 -30.73 -9.81
N LYS A 517 18.41 -31.26 -10.99
CA LYS A 517 18.91 -32.57 -11.39
C LYS A 517 19.93 -32.38 -12.48
N GLN A 518 21.18 -32.76 -12.19
CA GLN A 518 22.27 -32.70 -13.16
C GLN A 518 22.03 -33.75 -14.25
N LYS A 519 22.33 -33.40 -15.51
CA LYS A 519 22.47 -34.40 -16.58
C LYS A 519 23.53 -35.39 -16.12
N GLU A 520 23.18 -36.68 -16.07
CA GLU A 520 24.21 -37.70 -15.99
C GLU A 520 25.25 -37.41 -17.10
N ASN A 521 26.47 -37.13 -16.71
CA ASN A 521 27.57 -37.01 -17.66
C ASN A 521 27.74 -38.36 -18.31
N LEU A 522 27.14 -38.59 -19.47
CA LEU A 522 27.40 -39.70 -20.38
C LEU A 522 28.82 -39.52 -21.03
N GLN A 523 29.79 -39.10 -20.23
CA GLN A 523 31.20 -39.04 -20.61
C GLN A 523 32.03 -39.66 -19.50
N GLU A 524 31.97 -40.99 -19.46
CA GLU A 524 33.11 -41.86 -19.10
C GLU A 524 32.70 -43.33 -19.33
N ILE A 525 32.18 -43.65 -20.55
CA ILE A 525 32.46 -44.93 -21.10
C ILE A 525 33.87 -44.78 -21.69
N SER A 526 34.82 -45.05 -20.83
CA SER A 526 36.23 -45.07 -21.16
C SER A 526 36.42 -46.05 -22.33
N LEU A 527 37.02 -45.53 -23.43
CA LEU A 527 37.53 -46.24 -24.56
C LEU A 527 38.67 -47.22 -24.19
N TYR A 528 38.67 -47.80 -22.99
CA TYR A 528 39.71 -48.68 -22.45
C TYR A 528 39.33 -50.16 -22.39
N GLN A 529 38.17 -50.56 -22.93
CA GLN A 529 37.76 -51.97 -22.93
C GLN A 529 37.52 -52.56 -24.32
N ILE A 530 38.15 -52.09 -25.39
CA ILE A 530 38.10 -52.72 -26.72
C ILE A 530 39.49 -53.25 -27.17
N PHE A 531 40.48 -53.29 -26.33
CA PHE A 531 41.72 -54.02 -26.68
C PHE A 531 42.26 -54.77 -25.46
N HIS A 532 41.68 -55.94 -25.19
CA HIS A 532 42.39 -57.14 -24.72
C HIS A 532 41.53 -58.39 -24.98
#